data_616469bc85375ee1400b9e9c102758ab
#
_entry.id   616469bc85375ee1400b9e9c102758ab
#
_cell.length_a   1.000
_cell.length_b   1.000
_cell.length_c   1.000
_cell.angle_alpha   90.00
_cell.angle_beta   90.00
_cell.angle_gamma   90.00
#
_symmetry.space_group_name_H-M   'P 1'
#
loop_
_entity.id
_entity.type
_entity.pdbx_description
1 polymer ?
#
loop_
_entity_poly.entity_id
_entity_poly.type
_entity_poly.pdbx_seq_one_letter_code
_entity_poly.pdbx_strand_id
1 'polypeptide(L)'
;MNENRNIVVVGSSNTDMTVKTERVPRPGETVLGGMFYTAQGGKGANQAVAAARLGGKVCFVAKVGADSFGKESVEAYRKEGIDTAFVGRSESAASGVALIMVDGKGENSIAVASGANAELSVEDIVAAEERFHAVLSRVSKISLRSTLATV
;
A
#
# COMPACT_ATOMS: atom_id res chain seq x y z
N MET A 1 -2.80 -8.24 -29.85
CA MET A 1 -4.14 -8.17 -29.21
C MET A 1 -3.94 -7.54 -27.83
N ASN A 2 -4.16 -6.21 -27.71
CA ASN A 2 -4.06 -5.50 -26.43
C ASN A 2 -5.39 -5.66 -25.70
N GLU A 3 -5.57 -6.75 -24.98
CA GLU A 3 -6.65 -6.86 -24.03
C GLU A 3 -6.43 -5.82 -22.95
N ASN A 4 -7.38 -4.91 -22.82
CA ASN A 4 -7.36 -3.81 -21.86
C ASN A 4 -7.50 -4.41 -20.45
N ARG A 5 -6.35 -4.72 -19.82
CA ARG A 5 -6.27 -5.35 -18.49
C ARG A 5 -6.50 -4.31 -17.42
N ASN A 6 -7.77 -3.95 -17.19
CA ASN A 6 -8.15 -3.09 -16.09
C ASN A 6 -8.11 -3.88 -14.79
N ILE A 7 -7.41 -3.36 -13.79
CA ILE A 7 -7.24 -3.97 -12.48
C ILE A 7 -7.61 -2.91 -11.43
N VAL A 8 -8.45 -3.27 -10.47
CA VAL A 8 -8.68 -2.45 -9.28
C VAL A 8 -8.03 -3.13 -8.11
N VAL A 9 -7.17 -2.40 -7.40
CA VAL A 9 -6.56 -2.86 -6.15
C VAL A 9 -7.13 -2.02 -5.02
N VAL A 10 -7.62 -2.67 -3.97
CA VAL A 10 -8.06 -2.04 -2.72
C VAL A 10 -7.16 -2.49 -1.61
N GLY A 11 -6.54 -1.56 -0.87
CA GLY A 11 -5.70 -1.98 0.23
C GLY A 11 -4.78 -0.91 0.80
N SER A 12 -3.85 -1.35 1.64
CA SER A 12 -2.97 -0.49 2.42
C SER A 12 -1.84 0.14 1.62
N SER A 13 -1.47 1.34 2.04
CA SER A 13 -0.31 2.11 1.60
C SER A 13 0.52 2.50 2.83
N ASN A 14 1.79 2.10 2.88
CA ASN A 14 2.70 2.42 3.98
C ASN A 14 3.98 3.05 3.47
N THR A 15 4.64 3.80 4.35
CA THR A 15 6.07 4.08 4.24
C THR A 15 6.81 3.10 5.13
N ASP A 16 7.63 2.25 4.53
CA ASP A 16 8.47 1.30 5.25
C ASP A 16 9.79 2.01 5.64
N MET A 17 10.05 2.08 6.95
CA MET A 17 11.26 2.64 7.54
C MET A 17 12.12 1.51 8.07
N THR A 18 13.21 1.20 7.38
CA THR A 18 14.05 0.06 7.72
C THR A 18 15.38 0.50 8.30
N VAL A 19 15.73 -0.07 9.45
CA VAL A 19 17.06 0.04 10.06
C VAL A 19 17.69 -1.35 10.06
N LYS A 20 18.81 -1.50 9.36
CA LYS A 20 19.61 -2.73 9.38
C LYS A 20 20.77 -2.57 10.35
N THR A 21 20.84 -3.44 11.36
CA THR A 21 21.85 -3.44 12.42
C THR A 21 22.51 -4.81 12.52
N GLU A 22 23.58 -4.96 13.31
CA GLU A 22 24.18 -6.27 13.56
C GLU A 22 23.21 -7.22 14.27
N ARG A 23 22.40 -6.67 15.20
CA ARG A 23 21.34 -7.39 15.93
C ARG A 23 20.22 -6.45 16.32
N VAL A 24 19.05 -6.99 16.55
CA VAL A 24 17.91 -6.22 17.11
C VAL A 24 18.20 -5.90 18.57
N PRO A 25 18.00 -4.64 19.03
CA PRO A 25 18.18 -4.26 20.44
C PRO A 25 17.17 -4.97 21.33
N ARG A 26 17.59 -5.33 22.54
CA ARG A 26 16.71 -5.80 23.61
C ARG A 26 15.99 -4.63 24.27
N PRO A 27 14.89 -4.85 25.01
CA PRO A 27 14.26 -3.79 25.80
C PRO A 27 15.26 -3.05 26.69
N GLY A 28 15.27 -1.71 26.60
CA GLY A 28 16.20 -0.86 27.33
C GLY A 28 17.60 -0.73 26.74
N GLU A 29 17.86 -1.36 25.59
CA GLU A 29 19.18 -1.34 24.95
C GLU A 29 19.23 -0.37 23.77
N THR A 30 20.41 0.22 23.54
CA THR A 30 20.72 1.00 22.33
C THR A 30 21.80 0.27 21.52
N VAL A 31 21.53 0.02 20.24
CA VAL A 31 22.49 -0.49 19.26
C VAL A 31 22.84 0.62 18.28
N LEU A 32 24.12 0.93 18.15
CA LEU A 32 24.64 1.97 17.25
C LEU A 32 25.18 1.36 15.94
N GLY A 33 25.29 2.19 14.88
CA GLY A 33 25.98 1.81 13.66
C GLY A 33 25.12 1.05 12.67
N GLY A 34 23.83 1.43 12.53
CA GLY A 34 22.93 0.84 11.51
C GLY A 34 22.91 1.60 10.19
N MET A 35 22.40 0.96 9.15
CA MET A 35 21.98 1.61 7.90
C MET A 35 20.48 1.85 7.93
N PHE A 36 20.07 3.07 7.55
CA PHE A 36 18.66 3.45 7.45
C PHE A 36 18.28 3.70 6.01
N TYR A 37 17.11 3.21 5.61
CA TYR A 37 16.47 3.55 4.33
C TYR A 37 14.95 3.50 4.45
N THR A 38 14.29 4.21 3.55
CA THR A 38 12.84 4.21 3.41
C THR A 38 12.44 3.62 2.06
N ALA A 39 11.27 2.99 2.01
CA ALA A 39 10.68 2.48 0.78
C ALA A 39 9.16 2.64 0.81
N GLN A 40 8.54 2.66 -0.36
CA GLN A 40 7.10 2.52 -0.44
C GLN A 40 6.72 1.08 -0.13
N GLY A 41 5.75 0.89 0.74
CA GLY A 41 5.28 -0.40 1.20
C GLY A 41 3.76 -0.45 1.33
N GLY A 42 3.29 -1.46 2.04
CA GLY A 42 1.89 -1.81 2.14
C GLY A 42 1.48 -2.87 1.12
N LYS A 43 0.72 -3.88 1.56
CA LYS A 43 0.34 -5.02 0.73
C LYS A 43 -0.45 -4.60 -0.51
N GLY A 44 -1.39 -3.65 -0.35
CA GLY A 44 -2.17 -3.09 -1.46
C GLY A 44 -1.28 -2.37 -2.47
N ALA A 45 -0.43 -1.47 -2.00
CA ALA A 45 0.49 -0.72 -2.85
C ALA A 45 1.44 -1.64 -3.62
N ASN A 46 2.01 -2.66 -2.95
CA ASN A 46 2.90 -3.62 -3.61
C ASN A 46 2.20 -4.40 -4.72
N GLN A 47 0.93 -4.80 -4.52
CA GLN A 47 0.12 -5.46 -5.55
C GLN A 47 -0.17 -4.52 -6.72
N ALA A 48 -0.54 -3.26 -6.44
CA ALA A 48 -0.82 -2.26 -7.45
C ALA A 48 0.41 -1.99 -8.34
N VAL A 49 1.57 -1.79 -7.72
CA VAL A 49 2.85 -1.57 -8.41
C VAL A 49 3.24 -2.79 -9.24
N ALA A 50 3.16 -3.99 -8.67
CA ALA A 50 3.47 -5.22 -9.41
C ALA A 50 2.56 -5.39 -10.64
N ALA A 51 1.26 -5.16 -10.50
CA ALA A 51 0.31 -5.25 -11.59
C ALA A 51 0.57 -4.20 -12.68
N ALA A 52 0.90 -2.95 -12.29
CA ALA A 52 1.22 -1.88 -13.23
C ALA A 52 2.49 -2.20 -14.03
N ARG A 53 3.56 -2.66 -13.37
CA ARG A 53 4.83 -3.06 -14.00
C ARG A 53 4.66 -4.24 -14.97
N LEU A 54 3.65 -5.09 -14.76
CA LEU A 54 3.28 -6.17 -15.68
C LEU A 54 2.35 -5.71 -16.82
N GLY A 55 2.15 -4.40 -16.99
CA GLY A 55 1.38 -3.80 -18.07
C GLY A 55 -0.14 -3.75 -17.81
N GLY A 56 -0.57 -3.92 -16.55
CA GLY A 56 -1.96 -3.71 -16.13
C GLY A 56 -2.31 -2.21 -16.10
N LYS A 57 -3.55 -1.86 -16.44
CA LYS A 57 -4.14 -0.55 -16.17
C LYS A 57 -4.72 -0.57 -14.76
N VAL A 58 -3.95 -0.09 -13.80
CA VAL A 58 -4.29 -0.21 -12.38
C VAL A 58 -4.96 1.05 -11.87
N CYS A 59 -6.10 0.89 -11.19
CA CYS A 59 -6.71 1.87 -10.32
C CYS A 59 -6.47 1.43 -8.87
N PHE A 60 -5.92 2.31 -8.04
CA PHE A 60 -5.63 2.00 -6.63
C PHE A 60 -6.60 2.75 -5.73
N VAL A 61 -7.31 1.99 -4.89
CA VAL A 61 -8.23 2.50 -3.86
C VAL A 61 -7.54 2.30 -2.50
N ALA A 62 -7.15 3.40 -1.87
CA ALA A 62 -6.40 3.40 -0.62
C ALA A 62 -6.66 4.70 0.15
N LYS A 63 -6.14 4.80 1.37
CA LYS A 63 -6.18 6.02 2.15
C LYS A 63 -4.81 6.34 2.74
N VAL A 64 -4.34 7.57 2.56
CA VAL A 64 -3.06 8.07 3.08
C VAL A 64 -3.32 9.32 3.93
N GLY A 65 -2.38 9.71 4.77
CA GLY A 65 -2.46 10.96 5.52
C GLY A 65 -2.24 12.20 4.64
N ALA A 66 -2.68 13.37 5.12
CA ALA A 66 -2.39 14.66 4.51
C ALA A 66 -0.98 15.17 4.86
N ASP A 67 0.00 14.25 4.96
CA ASP A 67 1.38 14.49 5.34
C ASP A 67 2.36 14.28 4.17
N SER A 68 3.66 14.45 4.43
CA SER A 68 4.72 14.27 3.41
C SER A 68 4.77 12.84 2.90
N PHE A 69 4.58 11.83 3.76
CA PHE A 69 4.57 10.42 3.36
C PHE A 69 3.42 10.10 2.41
N GLY A 70 2.21 10.60 2.69
CA GLY A 70 1.07 10.44 1.80
C GLY A 70 1.27 11.10 0.45
N LYS A 71 1.84 12.30 0.43
CA LYS A 71 2.18 13.01 -0.81
C LYS A 71 3.19 12.22 -1.64
N GLU A 72 4.30 11.79 -1.02
CA GLU A 72 5.35 11.03 -1.68
C GLU A 72 4.84 9.69 -2.22
N SER A 73 3.98 8.99 -1.46
CA SER A 73 3.36 7.75 -1.87
C SER A 73 2.51 7.93 -3.12
N VAL A 74 1.62 8.92 -3.15
CA VAL A 74 0.77 9.21 -4.32
C VAL A 74 1.61 9.57 -5.55
N GLU A 75 2.67 10.35 -5.37
CA GLU A 75 3.59 10.70 -6.46
C GLU A 75 4.33 9.47 -6.99
N ALA A 76 4.75 8.56 -6.10
CA ALA A 76 5.39 7.30 -6.50
C ALA A 76 4.44 6.43 -7.32
N TYR A 77 3.17 6.28 -6.91
CA TYR A 77 2.18 5.52 -7.66
C TYR A 77 1.90 6.10 -9.04
N ARG A 78 1.81 7.43 -9.15
CA ARG A 78 1.65 8.11 -10.46
C ARG A 78 2.83 7.85 -11.39
N LYS A 79 4.05 7.81 -10.87
CA LYS A 79 5.25 7.47 -11.67
C LYS A 79 5.22 6.04 -12.20
N GLU A 80 4.57 5.12 -11.50
CA GLU A 80 4.33 3.74 -11.96
C GLU A 80 3.13 3.62 -12.93
N GLY A 81 2.48 4.75 -13.27
CA GLY A 81 1.32 4.76 -14.18
C GLY A 81 0.01 4.29 -13.54
N ILE A 82 -0.07 4.28 -12.21
CA ILE A 82 -1.26 3.88 -11.46
C ILE A 82 -2.24 5.05 -11.39
N ASP A 83 -3.52 4.79 -11.67
CA ASP A 83 -4.61 5.75 -11.43
C ASP A 83 -4.82 5.90 -9.92
N THR A 84 -4.53 7.11 -9.41
CA THR A 84 -4.61 7.46 -8.00
C THR A 84 -5.84 8.31 -7.65
N ALA A 85 -6.83 8.40 -8.54
CA ALA A 85 -8.03 9.22 -8.33
C ALA A 85 -8.81 8.82 -7.06
N PHE A 86 -8.69 7.57 -6.63
CA PHE A 86 -9.33 7.00 -5.45
C PHE A 86 -8.36 6.71 -4.30
N VAL A 87 -7.18 7.32 -4.32
CA VAL A 87 -6.32 7.39 -3.13
C VAL A 87 -6.76 8.59 -2.31
N GLY A 88 -7.62 8.34 -1.33
CA GLY A 88 -8.16 9.35 -0.41
C GLY A 88 -7.10 9.88 0.55
N ARG A 89 -7.34 11.08 1.10
CA ARG A 89 -6.49 11.68 2.14
C ARG A 89 -7.26 11.81 3.44
N SER A 90 -6.62 11.45 4.53
CA SER A 90 -7.10 11.70 5.88
C SER A 90 -6.48 12.99 6.41
N GLU A 91 -7.33 13.86 6.95
CA GLU A 91 -6.89 15.07 7.68
C GLU A 91 -6.69 14.80 9.18
N SER A 92 -7.17 13.64 9.67
CA SER A 92 -7.17 13.27 11.10
C SER A 92 -6.09 12.26 11.45
N ALA A 93 -5.65 11.42 10.50
CA ALA A 93 -4.66 10.38 10.72
C ALA A 93 -3.44 10.57 9.81
N ALA A 94 -2.25 10.28 10.37
CA ALA A 94 -1.02 10.22 9.59
C ALA A 94 -1.04 9.03 8.60
N SER A 95 -0.20 9.08 7.58
CA SER A 95 0.02 7.94 6.68
C SER A 95 0.47 6.70 7.44
N GLY A 96 0.14 5.51 6.91
CA GLY A 96 0.60 4.26 7.47
C GLY A 96 2.12 4.14 7.41
N VAL A 97 2.72 3.62 8.49
CA VAL A 97 4.17 3.43 8.62
C VAL A 97 4.46 2.03 9.14
N ALA A 98 5.46 1.37 8.56
CA ALA A 98 6.07 0.18 9.12
C ALA A 98 7.50 0.49 9.58
N LEU A 99 7.76 0.27 10.88
CA LEU A 99 9.09 0.34 11.46
C LEU A 99 9.70 -1.07 11.42
N ILE A 100 10.76 -1.23 10.64
CA ILE A 100 11.36 -2.52 10.36
C ILE A 100 12.79 -2.53 10.86
N MET A 101 13.11 -3.42 11.78
CA MET A 101 14.48 -3.71 12.19
C MET A 101 14.91 -5.02 11.54
N VAL A 102 16.09 -5.03 10.91
CA VAL A 102 16.67 -6.22 10.27
C VAL A 102 18.03 -6.47 10.89
N ASP A 103 18.29 -7.68 11.34
CA ASP A 103 19.58 -8.07 11.90
C ASP A 103 20.59 -8.54 10.85
N GLY A 104 21.82 -8.84 11.29
CA GLY A 104 22.90 -9.32 10.43
C GLY A 104 22.65 -10.68 9.78
N LYS A 105 21.65 -11.45 10.26
CA LYS A 105 21.23 -12.74 9.70
C LYS A 105 20.06 -12.61 8.73
N GLY A 106 19.47 -11.40 8.63
CA GLY A 106 18.28 -11.14 7.82
C GLY A 106 16.96 -11.38 8.52
N GLU A 107 16.97 -11.71 9.84
CA GLU A 107 15.77 -11.78 10.64
C GLU A 107 15.21 -10.39 10.87
N ASN A 108 13.90 -10.25 10.88
CA ASN A 108 13.25 -8.96 11.05
C ASN A 108 12.29 -8.90 12.24
N SER A 109 12.11 -7.68 12.74
CA SER A 109 11.06 -7.31 13.70
C SER A 109 10.35 -6.09 13.17
N ILE A 110 9.03 -6.16 13.09
CA ILE A 110 8.21 -5.14 12.42
C ILE A 110 7.12 -4.65 13.35
N ALA A 111 7.01 -3.33 13.49
CA ALA A 111 5.89 -2.67 14.12
C ALA A 111 5.17 -1.80 13.08
N VAL A 112 3.84 -1.94 12.98
CA VAL A 112 3.04 -1.20 12.01
C VAL A 112 2.08 -0.25 12.72
N ALA A 113 2.14 1.02 12.35
CA ALA A 113 1.11 1.99 12.64
C ALA A 113 0.21 2.12 11.40
N SER A 114 -1.03 1.65 11.50
CA SER A 114 -1.96 1.64 10.36
C SER A 114 -2.29 3.05 9.85
N GLY A 115 -2.38 4.03 10.76
CA GLY A 115 -2.70 5.41 10.39
C GLY A 115 -3.94 5.50 9.52
N ALA A 116 -3.89 6.29 8.48
CA ALA A 116 -4.98 6.50 7.53
C ALA A 116 -5.50 5.22 6.85
N ASN A 117 -4.71 4.15 6.78
CA ASN A 117 -5.22 2.87 6.25
C ASN A 117 -6.43 2.35 7.05
N ALA A 118 -6.48 2.62 8.36
CA ALA A 118 -7.60 2.20 9.21
C ALA A 118 -8.88 3.00 8.95
N GLU A 119 -8.79 4.11 8.24
CA GLU A 119 -9.92 4.95 7.85
C GLU A 119 -10.44 4.65 6.44
N LEU A 120 -9.85 3.69 5.73
CA LEU A 120 -10.39 3.26 4.43
C LEU A 120 -11.77 2.65 4.66
N SER A 121 -12.79 3.26 4.08
CA SER A 121 -14.20 2.96 4.36
C SER A 121 -14.91 2.33 3.17
N VAL A 122 -16.13 1.86 3.40
CA VAL A 122 -17.01 1.37 2.34
C VAL A 122 -17.33 2.47 1.35
N GLU A 123 -17.51 3.71 1.82
CA GLU A 123 -17.80 4.88 0.99
C GLU A 123 -16.64 5.18 0.03
N ASP A 124 -15.39 5.04 0.48
CA ASP A 124 -14.21 5.18 -0.39
C ASP A 124 -14.22 4.14 -1.51
N ILE A 125 -14.67 2.91 -1.22
CA ILE A 125 -14.77 1.82 -2.20
C ILE A 125 -15.92 2.07 -3.17
N VAL A 126 -17.09 2.47 -2.66
CA VAL A 126 -18.27 2.79 -3.48
C VAL A 126 -17.98 3.96 -4.43
N ALA A 127 -17.20 4.95 -4.00
CA ALA A 127 -16.77 6.04 -4.88
C ALA A 127 -16.00 5.56 -6.12
N ALA A 128 -15.37 4.38 -6.04
CA ALA A 128 -14.67 3.75 -7.16
C ALA A 128 -15.54 2.75 -7.95
N GLU A 129 -16.85 2.66 -7.69
CA GLU A 129 -17.76 1.64 -8.22
C GLU A 129 -17.71 1.52 -9.75
N GLU A 130 -17.68 2.64 -10.47
CA GLU A 130 -17.59 2.64 -11.94
C GLU A 130 -16.33 1.91 -12.45
N ARG A 131 -15.23 1.97 -11.70
CA ARG A 131 -14.00 1.25 -12.02
C ARG A 131 -14.18 -0.26 -11.83
N PHE A 132 -14.89 -0.68 -10.81
CA PHE A 132 -15.24 -2.09 -10.60
C PHE A 132 -16.16 -2.60 -11.71
N HIS A 133 -17.17 -1.85 -12.11
CA HIS A 133 -18.05 -2.22 -13.22
C HIS A 133 -17.29 -2.36 -14.54
N ALA A 134 -16.36 -1.49 -14.84
CA ALA A 134 -15.50 -1.60 -16.03
C ALA A 134 -14.62 -2.87 -16.03
N VAL A 135 -14.30 -3.41 -14.85
CA VAL A 135 -13.61 -4.70 -14.70
C VAL A 135 -14.59 -5.86 -14.80
N LEU A 136 -15.73 -5.78 -14.08
CA LEU A 136 -16.72 -6.87 -13.96
C LEU A 136 -17.50 -7.13 -15.24
N SER A 137 -17.81 -6.10 -16.04
CA SER A 137 -18.50 -6.25 -17.31
C SER A 137 -17.75 -7.12 -18.31
N ARG A 138 -16.48 -7.41 -18.06
CA ARG A 138 -15.64 -8.29 -18.90
C ARG A 138 -15.40 -9.66 -18.29
N VAL A 139 -15.79 -9.87 -17.04
CA VAL A 139 -15.62 -11.13 -16.32
C VAL A 139 -17.01 -11.75 -16.10
N SER A 140 -17.54 -12.33 -17.15
CA SER A 140 -18.78 -13.10 -17.07
C SER A 140 -18.58 -14.40 -16.28
N LYS A 141 -18.41 -14.35 -15.00
CA LYS A 141 -18.41 -15.48 -14.02
C LYS A 141 -17.20 -15.50 -13.08
N ILE A 142 -17.01 -14.50 -12.25
CA ILE A 142 -16.26 -14.69 -11.00
C ILE A 142 -17.13 -14.19 -9.86
N SER A 143 -17.45 -15.12 -8.94
CA SER A 143 -18.26 -14.84 -7.74
C SER A 143 -17.56 -13.86 -6.82
N LEU A 144 -18.20 -12.72 -6.55
CA LEU A 144 -17.78 -11.69 -5.59
C LEU A 144 -17.68 -12.15 -4.12
N ARG A 145 -17.84 -13.46 -3.85
CA ARG A 145 -17.91 -13.99 -2.48
C ARG A 145 -16.57 -14.26 -1.80
N SER A 146 -15.44 -14.14 -2.50
CA SER A 146 -14.14 -14.55 -1.93
C SER A 146 -13.13 -13.43 -1.68
N THR A 147 -13.43 -12.17 -2.03
CA THR A 147 -12.42 -11.10 -1.99
C THR A 147 -12.54 -10.15 -0.78
N LEU A 148 -13.59 -10.28 0.02
CA LEU A 148 -13.80 -9.43 1.21
C LEU A 148 -13.31 -10.06 2.53
N ALA A 149 -12.58 -11.15 2.49
CA ALA A 149 -12.18 -11.88 3.67
C ALA A 149 -10.66 -11.86 3.90
N THR A 150 -9.99 -10.72 3.81
CA THR A 150 -8.65 -10.59 4.43
C THR A 150 -8.29 -9.09 4.52
N VAL A 151 -8.77 -8.46 5.55
CA VAL A 151 -8.17 -7.25 6.12
C VAL A 151 -7.46 -7.65 7.40
#